data_d9e9d8da5fa256d27f95fe5db291dd3a
#
_entry.id   d9e9d8da5fa256d27f95fe5db291dd3a
#
_cell.length_a   1.000
_cell.length_b   1.000
_cell.length_c   1.000
_cell.angle_alpha   90.00
_cell.angle_beta   90.00
_cell.angle_gamma   90.00
#
_symmetry.space_group_name_H-M   'P 1'
#
loop_
_entity.id
_entity.type
_entity.pdbx_description
1 polymer ?
#
loop_
_entity_poly.entity_id
_entity_poly.type
_entity_poly.pdbx_seq_one_letter_code
_entity_poly.pdbx_strand_id
1 'polypeptide(L)'
;MDAQEQKMLEMMQEMLASQAESLRLLTEQIAEKDRINKALEQRVAELSAQVAWLQRQMFGRKSEKMPLMDPNQMSLFDEPIAPEVVQAQEVATEQIEKETPEERKQKRQNRKMMEGLKVIERIVLKPEGVDETYKKIGEEVTRVVKYIPAQLGIIEYVREKYAKPKGTGTDIRIAPMPLFPINKGIADATLLAETILNKYEYHLPLYRQVQQYHHLGFKVNESTIASWIKPTAELLRPLYDELVAEIFKSHYIQCDETTTPVVDKEKHKTNKEYLWMIRAVKERLRCFHYDDGSRAGAVIETLAKQHHYKGYLQCDGFAGYETAFRNNNNVQLVNCMAHIRRHFEQALDENRSAAEFALGEIQKLYQIERNCTESNMSDAERKQKRDELARPIMEHLKAWMETEGVKFSERSLIGKAVTYAYTRWDNMMRYLEDGSLMIDNNLAENAIRPITLGRKNYLFCGNHEAAGWMSVICSLIGTCKEHNVNPRMYLNDVIAKMPYLTANPLKSPAKSQVRQLLPHVWIQSHPEAKLDASNQ
;
A
#
# COMPACT_ATOMS: atom_id res chain seq x y z
N MET A 1 82.99 43.28 31.29
CA MET A 1 82.16 43.22 30.03
C MET A 1 82.45 44.53 29.30
N ASP A 2 82.88 44.35 28.07
CA ASP A 2 83.19 45.50 27.21
C ASP A 2 81.92 46.15 26.71
N ALA A 3 81.89 47.48 26.55
CA ALA A 3 80.67 48.22 26.12
C ALA A 3 80.05 47.71 24.81
N GLN A 4 80.87 46.98 24.03
CA GLN A 4 80.46 46.32 22.80
C GLN A 4 79.64 45.03 23.07
N GLU A 5 80.04 44.26 24.11
CA GLU A 5 79.33 43.04 24.54
C GLU A 5 77.97 43.39 25.14
N GLN A 6 77.88 44.53 25.85
CA GLN A 6 76.62 44.98 26.45
C GLN A 6 75.59 45.40 25.40
N LYS A 7 76.05 46.10 24.36
CA LYS A 7 75.21 46.57 23.23
C LYS A 7 74.74 45.37 22.36
N MET A 8 75.58 44.35 22.23
CA MET A 8 75.20 43.15 21.51
C MET A 8 74.14 42.29 22.29
N LEU A 9 74.26 42.30 23.63
CA LEU A 9 73.27 41.61 24.49
C LEU A 9 71.93 42.33 24.45
N GLU A 10 71.90 43.64 24.46
CA GLU A 10 70.67 44.44 24.31
C GLU A 10 70.00 44.20 22.95
N MET A 11 70.75 44.23 21.86
CA MET A 11 70.21 43.90 20.52
C MET A 11 69.66 42.46 20.43
N MET A 12 70.32 41.48 21.05
CA MET A 12 69.84 40.11 21.11
C MET A 12 68.55 40.03 21.94
N GLN A 13 68.43 40.77 23.04
CA GLN A 13 67.19 40.80 23.85
C GLN A 13 66.04 41.44 23.09
N GLU A 14 66.26 42.58 22.37
CA GLU A 14 65.25 43.20 21.53
C GLU A 14 64.79 42.27 20.38
N MET A 15 65.70 41.54 19.75
CA MET A 15 65.41 40.61 18.69
C MET A 15 64.57 39.40 19.22
N LEU A 16 64.93 38.88 20.41
CA LEU A 16 64.17 37.81 21.07
C LEU A 16 62.76 38.29 21.49
N ALA A 17 62.61 39.50 21.98
CA ALA A 17 61.33 40.14 22.31
C ALA A 17 60.43 40.28 21.06
N SER A 18 61.00 40.75 19.94
CA SER A 18 60.29 40.90 18.66
C SER A 18 59.88 39.56 18.08
N GLN A 19 60.72 38.51 18.21
CA GLN A 19 60.35 37.12 17.80
C GLN A 19 59.24 36.52 18.67
N ALA A 20 59.31 36.80 19.98
CA ALA A 20 58.26 36.30 20.91
C ALA A 20 56.90 36.96 20.62
N GLU A 21 56.87 38.24 20.29
CA GLU A 21 55.66 38.97 19.91
C GLU A 21 55.11 38.50 18.57
N SER A 22 55.95 38.23 17.58
CA SER A 22 55.56 37.63 16.29
C SER A 22 54.97 36.22 16.44
N LEU A 23 55.57 35.42 17.31
CA LEU A 23 55.04 34.08 17.64
C LEU A 23 53.67 34.16 18.33
N ARG A 24 53.49 35.12 19.23
CA ARG A 24 52.21 35.34 19.90
C ARG A 24 51.12 35.74 18.91
N LEU A 25 51.38 36.67 18.01
CA LEU A 25 50.45 37.08 16.96
C LEU A 25 50.10 35.92 16.01
N LEU A 26 51.09 35.12 15.62
CA LEU A 26 50.85 33.91 14.82
C LEU A 26 49.96 32.90 15.54
N THR A 27 50.18 32.69 16.84
CA THR A 27 49.37 31.76 17.65
C THR A 27 47.93 32.27 17.78
N GLU A 28 47.72 33.58 17.96
CA GLU A 28 46.40 34.19 17.98
C GLU A 28 45.68 34.06 16.61
N GLN A 29 46.39 34.24 15.50
CA GLN A 29 45.85 34.06 14.15
C GLN A 29 45.49 32.58 13.86
N ILE A 30 46.28 31.64 14.33
CA ILE A 30 45.96 30.19 14.21
C ILE A 30 44.70 29.89 15.00
N ALA A 31 44.61 30.33 16.25
CA ALA A 31 43.44 30.11 17.09
C ALA A 31 42.14 30.69 16.48
N GLU A 32 42.23 31.87 15.85
CA GLU A 32 41.10 32.49 15.17
C GLU A 32 40.71 31.71 13.90
N LYS A 33 41.68 31.26 13.09
CA LYS A 33 41.44 30.39 11.94
C LYS A 33 40.80 29.08 12.34
N ASP A 34 41.21 28.47 13.43
CA ASP A 34 40.61 27.22 13.95
C ASP A 34 39.16 27.43 14.39
N ARG A 35 38.83 28.59 14.99
CA ARG A 35 37.45 28.95 15.30
C ARG A 35 36.60 29.09 14.04
N ILE A 36 37.12 29.79 13.04
CA ILE A 36 36.44 29.99 11.76
C ILE A 36 36.23 28.64 11.04
N ASN A 37 37.25 27.79 11.01
CA ASN A 37 37.15 26.46 10.40
C ASN A 37 36.09 25.61 11.09
N LYS A 38 36.06 25.57 12.40
CA LYS A 38 35.06 24.86 13.18
C LYS A 38 33.64 25.38 12.92
N ALA A 39 33.47 26.70 12.79
CA ALA A 39 32.18 27.29 12.43
C ALA A 39 31.76 26.95 10.99
N LEU A 40 32.72 26.91 10.04
CA LEU A 40 32.46 26.50 8.66
C LEU A 40 32.11 25.03 8.57
N GLU A 41 32.79 24.15 9.30
CA GLU A 41 32.44 22.69 9.36
C GLU A 41 31.04 22.48 9.88
N GLN A 42 30.63 23.20 10.92
CA GLN A 42 29.25 23.16 11.41
C GLN A 42 28.25 23.62 10.34
N ARG A 43 28.56 24.69 9.63
CA ARG A 43 27.70 25.24 8.57
C ARG A 43 27.60 24.31 7.37
N VAL A 44 28.68 23.63 6.99
CA VAL A 44 28.71 22.62 5.94
C VAL A 44 27.85 21.41 6.36
N ALA A 45 27.93 20.96 7.62
CA ALA A 45 27.11 19.89 8.14
C ALA A 45 25.61 20.24 8.13
N GLU A 46 25.26 21.48 8.54
CA GLU A 46 23.86 21.96 8.47
C GLU A 46 23.33 22.02 7.04
N LEU A 47 24.12 22.59 6.11
CA LEU A 47 23.73 22.68 4.69
C LEU A 47 23.59 21.28 4.05
N SER A 48 24.49 20.35 4.39
CA SER A 48 24.42 18.98 3.93
C SER A 48 23.16 18.28 4.45
N ALA A 49 22.78 18.52 5.70
CA ALA A 49 21.53 17.99 6.27
C ALA A 49 20.29 18.61 5.58
N GLN A 50 20.32 19.91 5.26
CA GLN A 50 19.24 20.57 4.51
C GLN A 50 19.11 20.04 3.08
N VAL A 51 20.22 19.81 2.39
CA VAL A 51 20.22 19.22 1.05
C VAL A 51 19.69 17.79 1.08
N ALA A 52 20.10 16.98 2.05
CA ALA A 52 19.60 15.63 2.24
C ALA A 52 18.10 15.61 2.60
N TRP A 53 17.62 16.58 3.35
CA TRP A 53 16.20 16.76 3.63
C TRP A 53 15.41 17.16 2.37
N LEU A 54 15.89 18.15 1.60
CA LEU A 54 15.28 18.57 0.33
C LEU A 54 15.25 17.43 -0.68
N GLN A 55 16.31 16.63 -0.80
CA GLN A 55 16.35 15.45 -1.65
C GLN A 55 15.32 14.40 -1.21
N ARG A 56 15.15 14.19 0.09
CA ARG A 56 14.10 13.31 0.63
C ARG A 56 12.70 13.83 0.35
N GLN A 57 12.47 15.15 0.41
CA GLN A 57 11.17 15.76 0.08
C GLN A 57 10.84 15.68 -1.42
N MET A 58 11.81 15.84 -2.30
CA MET A 58 11.61 15.88 -3.75
C MET A 58 11.64 14.48 -4.38
N PHE A 59 12.51 13.59 -3.90
CA PHE A 59 12.77 12.28 -4.50
C PHE A 59 12.54 11.09 -3.55
N GLY A 60 12.32 11.34 -2.26
CA GLY A 60 12.07 10.29 -1.27
C GLY A 60 10.74 9.60 -1.49
N ARG A 61 10.70 8.28 -1.35
CA ARG A 61 9.45 7.53 -1.26
C ARG A 61 8.66 8.07 -0.08
N LYS A 62 7.46 8.58 -0.31
CA LYS A 62 6.49 8.98 0.71
C LYS A 62 5.89 7.72 1.38
N SER A 63 6.72 6.91 1.99
CA SER A 63 6.35 5.71 2.72
C SER A 63 6.86 5.85 4.15
N GLU A 64 5.98 5.71 5.11
CA GLU A 64 6.29 5.75 6.55
C GLU A 64 7.05 4.50 7.04
N LYS A 65 7.43 3.58 6.16
CA LYS A 65 8.32 2.48 6.51
C LYS A 65 9.73 3.03 6.71
N MET A 66 10.24 2.93 7.92
CA MET A 66 11.66 3.16 8.20
C MET A 66 12.49 2.22 7.32
N PRO A 67 13.47 2.72 6.56
CA PRO A 67 14.43 1.85 5.91
C PRO A 67 15.24 1.13 6.99
N LEU A 68 15.32 -0.19 6.88
CA LEU A 68 16.33 -0.97 7.60
C LEU A 68 17.69 -0.46 7.11
N MET A 69 18.47 0.15 7.97
CA MET A 69 19.89 0.34 7.72
C MET A 69 20.55 -1.03 7.79
N ASP A 70 20.87 -1.58 6.64
CA ASP A 70 21.78 -2.71 6.54
C ASP A 70 23.21 -2.19 6.75
N PRO A 71 23.94 -2.65 7.79
CA PRO A 71 25.32 -2.21 8.03
C PRO A 71 26.30 -2.57 6.91
N ASN A 72 25.89 -3.41 5.94
CA ASN A 72 26.75 -3.91 4.86
C ASN A 72 26.37 -3.35 3.48
N GLN A 73 25.54 -2.31 3.39
CA GLN A 73 25.24 -1.68 2.10
C GLN A 73 26.37 -0.72 1.73
N MET A 74 27.37 -1.24 1.03
CA MET A 74 28.44 -0.45 0.42
C MET A 74 27.87 0.49 -0.66
N SER A 75 28.38 1.70 -0.64
CA SER A 75 28.03 2.79 -1.56
C SER A 75 28.29 2.41 -3.02
N LEU A 76 27.36 2.80 -3.90
CA LEU A 76 27.39 2.54 -5.35
C LEU A 76 28.40 3.43 -6.11
N PHE A 77 29.33 4.11 -5.45
CA PHE A 77 30.25 5.08 -6.04
C PHE A 77 31.71 4.89 -5.68
N ASP A 78 32.18 3.63 -5.60
CA ASP A 78 33.61 3.36 -5.60
C ASP A 78 33.98 2.57 -6.86
N GLU A 79 34.31 3.32 -7.91
CA GLU A 79 35.15 2.82 -8.99
C GLU A 79 36.62 2.89 -8.62
N PRO A 80 37.42 1.94 -9.04
CA PRO A 80 38.70 2.28 -9.64
C PRO A 80 38.83 1.73 -11.06
N ILE A 81 39.14 2.65 -11.91
CA ILE A 81 39.56 2.48 -13.27
C ILE A 81 41.01 1.99 -13.29
N ALA A 82 41.32 1.06 -14.11
CA ALA A 82 42.26 1.20 -15.21
C ALA A 82 42.63 -0.09 -15.89
N PRO A 83 43.06 -0.01 -17.14
CA PRO A 83 43.05 -1.12 -18.08
C PRO A 83 44.40 -1.71 -18.29
N GLU A 84 44.50 -2.97 -18.68
CA GLU A 84 45.53 -3.39 -19.60
C GLU A 84 45.06 -4.50 -20.55
N VAL A 85 45.22 -4.19 -21.77
CA VAL A 85 45.04 -4.98 -22.96
C VAL A 85 46.16 -6.02 -23.00
N VAL A 86 45.82 -7.29 -23.11
CA VAL A 86 46.74 -8.30 -23.65
C VAL A 86 46.03 -9.16 -24.67
N GLN A 87 46.64 -9.13 -25.82
CA GLN A 87 46.25 -9.76 -27.08
C GLN A 87 46.14 -11.27 -27.04
N ALA A 88 45.23 -11.70 -27.84
CA ALA A 88 44.98 -13.00 -28.42
C ALA A 88 46.11 -14.03 -28.45
N GLN A 89 45.73 -15.24 -28.11
CA GLN A 89 46.13 -16.44 -28.85
C GLN A 89 44.96 -17.43 -28.90
N GLU A 90 44.49 -17.68 -30.11
CA GLU A 90 43.60 -18.78 -30.45
C GLU A 90 44.26 -20.12 -30.10
N VAL A 91 43.61 -20.87 -29.24
CA VAL A 91 43.70 -22.32 -29.28
C VAL A 91 42.29 -22.85 -29.11
N ALA A 92 41.78 -23.39 -30.17
CA ALA A 92 40.56 -24.18 -30.19
C ALA A 92 40.71 -25.38 -29.26
N THR A 93 40.03 -25.34 -28.13
CA THR A 93 39.71 -26.53 -27.35
C THR A 93 38.28 -26.36 -26.91
N GLU A 94 37.41 -27.30 -27.26
CA GLU A 94 36.04 -27.42 -26.81
C GLU A 94 35.98 -27.29 -25.27
N GLN A 95 35.74 -26.09 -24.78
CA GLN A 95 35.33 -25.90 -23.40
C GLN A 95 33.80 -25.93 -23.41
N ILE A 96 33.24 -27.02 -22.89
CA ILE A 96 31.91 -27.01 -22.30
C ILE A 96 31.98 -25.90 -21.25
N GLU A 97 31.44 -24.73 -21.56
CA GLU A 97 31.37 -23.57 -20.67
C GLU A 97 30.68 -24.02 -19.36
N LYS A 98 31.47 -24.18 -18.33
CA LYS A 98 30.91 -24.42 -17.00
C LYS A 98 30.24 -23.14 -16.55
N GLU A 99 28.90 -23.16 -16.51
CA GLU A 99 28.09 -22.06 -16.01
C GLU A 99 28.65 -21.50 -14.71
N THR A 100 28.78 -20.16 -14.66
CA THR A 100 29.23 -19.46 -13.47
C THR A 100 28.20 -19.60 -12.35
N PRO A 101 28.56 -19.44 -11.08
CA PRO A 101 27.63 -19.45 -9.96
C PRO A 101 26.52 -18.39 -10.12
N GLU A 102 26.82 -17.26 -10.76
CA GLU A 102 25.85 -16.18 -11.03
C GLU A 102 24.84 -16.57 -12.11
N GLU A 103 25.28 -17.20 -13.21
CA GLU A 103 24.39 -17.71 -14.25
C GLU A 103 23.45 -18.79 -13.74
N ARG A 104 23.95 -19.69 -12.87
CA ARG A 104 23.11 -20.69 -12.19
C ARG A 104 22.07 -20.04 -11.29
N LYS A 105 22.43 -18.98 -10.56
CA LYS A 105 21.52 -18.21 -9.71
C LYS A 105 20.45 -17.51 -10.57
N GLN A 106 20.85 -16.89 -11.68
CA GLN A 106 19.95 -16.24 -12.64
C GLN A 106 19.00 -17.25 -13.31
N LYS A 107 19.51 -18.39 -13.79
CA LYS A 107 18.66 -19.47 -14.37
C LYS A 107 17.64 -20.00 -13.35
N ARG A 108 18.04 -20.17 -12.08
CA ARG A 108 17.13 -20.58 -10.99
C ARG A 108 16.06 -19.54 -10.70
N GLN A 109 16.42 -18.25 -10.71
CA GLN A 109 15.49 -17.14 -10.51
C GLN A 109 14.50 -17.04 -11.68
N ASN A 110 14.99 -17.12 -12.93
CA ASN A 110 14.15 -17.12 -14.13
C ASN A 110 13.18 -18.31 -14.14
N ARG A 111 13.64 -19.50 -13.71
CA ARG A 111 12.77 -20.69 -13.59
C ARG A 111 11.65 -20.47 -12.58
N LYS A 112 11.92 -19.86 -11.42
CA LYS A 112 10.92 -19.51 -10.42
C LYS A 112 9.89 -18.51 -10.98
N MET A 113 10.33 -17.49 -11.72
CA MET A 113 9.43 -16.50 -12.32
C MET A 113 8.47 -17.12 -13.37
N MET A 114 8.84 -18.22 -13.98
CA MET A 114 8.05 -18.90 -15.04
C MET A 114 7.23 -20.08 -14.50
N GLU A 115 7.31 -20.42 -13.22
CA GLU A 115 6.75 -21.66 -12.64
C GLU A 115 5.23 -21.81 -12.82
N GLY A 116 4.50 -20.67 -12.82
CA GLY A 116 3.05 -20.64 -13.05
C GLY A 116 2.62 -20.60 -14.52
N LEU A 117 3.56 -20.56 -15.48
CA LEU A 117 3.23 -20.45 -16.89
C LEU A 117 3.20 -21.82 -17.57
N LYS A 118 2.17 -22.03 -18.42
CA LYS A 118 2.08 -23.25 -19.24
C LYS A 118 2.97 -23.14 -20.48
N VAL A 119 3.66 -24.24 -20.83
CA VAL A 119 4.38 -24.34 -22.10
C VAL A 119 3.34 -24.43 -23.23
N ILE A 120 3.29 -23.42 -24.09
CA ILE A 120 2.32 -23.31 -25.20
C ILE A 120 2.87 -23.82 -26.53
N GLU A 121 4.19 -23.82 -26.68
CA GLU A 121 4.86 -24.23 -27.90
C GLU A 121 6.23 -24.81 -27.56
N ARG A 122 6.66 -25.87 -28.24
CA ARG A 122 8.00 -26.46 -28.12
C ARG A 122 8.63 -26.54 -29.51
N ILE A 123 9.64 -25.72 -29.73
CA ILE A 123 10.39 -25.69 -30.98
C ILE A 123 11.66 -26.52 -30.80
N VAL A 124 11.83 -27.54 -31.60
CA VAL A 124 13.02 -28.38 -31.59
C VAL A 124 13.96 -27.92 -32.71
N LEU A 125 15.10 -27.38 -32.35
CA LEU A 125 16.15 -26.99 -33.26
C LEU A 125 17.11 -28.16 -33.47
N LYS A 126 17.36 -28.55 -34.72
CA LYS A 126 18.35 -29.56 -35.05
C LYS A 126 19.59 -28.87 -35.62
N PRO A 127 20.81 -29.23 -35.17
CA PRO A 127 22.03 -28.68 -35.74
C PRO A 127 22.22 -29.15 -37.20
N GLU A 128 22.80 -28.30 -38.00
CA GLU A 128 23.15 -28.64 -39.36
C GLU A 128 24.29 -29.68 -39.42
N GLY A 129 24.27 -30.57 -40.39
CA GLY A 129 25.31 -31.58 -40.58
C GLY A 129 25.19 -32.84 -39.70
N VAL A 130 24.07 -33.03 -38.98
CA VAL A 130 23.80 -34.26 -38.22
C VAL A 130 23.14 -35.30 -39.13
N ASP A 131 23.82 -36.42 -39.39
CA ASP A 131 23.32 -37.57 -40.10
C ASP A 131 22.99 -38.77 -39.16
N GLU A 132 22.66 -39.91 -39.74
CA GLU A 132 22.28 -41.13 -38.99
C GLU A 132 23.38 -41.72 -38.10
N THR A 133 24.65 -41.29 -38.25
CA THR A 133 25.78 -41.74 -37.47
C THR A 133 25.83 -41.06 -36.07
N TYR A 134 25.12 -39.94 -35.89
CA TYR A 134 25.09 -39.19 -34.64
C TYR A 134 24.02 -39.72 -33.70
N LYS A 135 24.37 -39.96 -32.46
CA LYS A 135 23.44 -40.34 -31.40
C LYS A 135 23.15 -39.13 -30.48
N LYS A 136 21.84 -38.85 -30.29
CA LYS A 136 21.42 -37.81 -29.37
C LYS A 136 21.88 -38.11 -27.94
N ILE A 137 22.65 -37.22 -27.32
CA ILE A 137 23.24 -37.37 -25.96
C ILE A 137 22.52 -36.50 -24.91
N GLY A 138 21.70 -35.52 -25.32
CA GLY A 138 20.99 -34.66 -24.39
C GLY A 138 20.16 -33.61 -25.08
N GLU A 139 19.53 -32.75 -24.29
CA GLU A 139 18.77 -31.56 -24.71
C GLU A 139 19.11 -30.39 -23.83
N GLU A 140 19.40 -29.24 -24.40
CA GLU A 140 19.43 -27.97 -23.70
C GLU A 140 18.09 -27.25 -23.94
N VAL A 141 17.43 -26.82 -22.85
CA VAL A 141 16.11 -26.18 -22.93
C VAL A 141 16.20 -24.73 -22.48
N THR A 142 16.10 -23.83 -23.43
CA THR A 142 15.95 -22.40 -23.18
C THR A 142 14.45 -22.04 -23.19
N ARG A 143 13.99 -21.34 -22.15
CA ARG A 143 12.59 -20.90 -22.03
C ARG A 143 12.49 -19.40 -22.18
N VAL A 144 11.56 -18.95 -23.03
CA VAL A 144 11.22 -17.55 -23.23
C VAL A 144 9.72 -17.37 -22.99
N VAL A 145 9.33 -16.23 -22.42
CA VAL A 145 7.92 -15.90 -22.18
C VAL A 145 7.33 -15.28 -23.43
N LYS A 146 6.25 -15.88 -23.94
CA LYS A 146 5.48 -15.36 -25.09
C LYS A 146 4.19 -14.73 -24.61
N TYR A 147 3.94 -13.47 -24.93
CA TYR A 147 2.68 -12.79 -24.66
C TYR A 147 1.64 -13.18 -25.73
N ILE A 148 0.48 -13.65 -25.27
CA ILE A 148 -0.68 -13.90 -26.14
C ILE A 148 -1.70 -12.81 -25.81
N PRO A 149 -2.07 -11.93 -26.77
CA PRO A 149 -3.06 -10.90 -26.57
C PRO A 149 -4.42 -11.48 -26.14
N ALA A 150 -5.17 -10.70 -25.34
CA ALA A 150 -6.54 -11.03 -24.99
C ALA A 150 -7.41 -11.13 -26.26
N GLN A 151 -8.43 -12.00 -26.21
CA GLN A 151 -9.38 -12.19 -27.30
C GLN A 151 -10.81 -11.98 -26.78
N LEU A 152 -11.67 -11.43 -27.63
CA LEU A 152 -13.12 -11.37 -27.41
C LEU A 152 -13.79 -12.36 -28.37
N GLY A 153 -14.81 -13.05 -27.86
CA GLY A 153 -15.61 -13.99 -28.64
C GLY A 153 -17.11 -13.77 -28.44
N ILE A 154 -17.92 -14.40 -29.23
CA ILE A 154 -19.38 -14.36 -29.15
C ILE A 154 -19.88 -15.72 -28.68
N ILE A 155 -20.80 -15.73 -27.71
CA ILE A 155 -21.56 -16.92 -27.30
C ILE A 155 -22.93 -16.82 -27.94
N GLU A 156 -23.29 -17.78 -28.79
CA GLU A 156 -24.61 -17.87 -29.41
C GLU A 156 -25.51 -18.83 -28.63
N TYR A 157 -26.57 -18.34 -28.04
CA TYR A 157 -27.60 -19.15 -27.38
C TYR A 157 -28.73 -19.46 -28.37
N VAL A 158 -28.69 -20.61 -28.99
CA VAL A 158 -29.71 -21.07 -29.94
C VAL A 158 -30.83 -21.77 -29.19
N ARG A 159 -32.05 -21.25 -29.27
CA ARG A 159 -33.26 -21.85 -28.67
C ARG A 159 -34.22 -22.29 -29.77
N GLU A 160 -34.27 -23.57 -30.01
CA GLU A 160 -35.19 -24.18 -30.97
C GLU A 160 -36.62 -24.02 -30.50
N LYS A 161 -37.54 -23.76 -31.44
CA LYS A 161 -38.98 -23.65 -31.21
C LYS A 161 -39.66 -24.88 -31.79
N TYR A 162 -40.43 -25.57 -30.97
CA TYR A 162 -41.21 -26.75 -31.33
C TYR A 162 -42.69 -26.40 -31.29
N ALA A 163 -43.42 -26.75 -32.36
CA ALA A 163 -44.88 -26.61 -32.43
C ALA A 163 -45.52 -27.96 -32.71
N LYS A 164 -46.73 -28.17 -32.22
CA LYS A 164 -47.50 -29.35 -32.57
C LYS A 164 -47.85 -29.30 -34.07
N PRO A 165 -48.03 -30.50 -34.73
CA PRO A 165 -48.48 -30.54 -36.11
C PRO A 165 -49.81 -29.79 -36.32
N LYS A 166 -50.00 -29.23 -37.51
CA LYS A 166 -51.25 -28.52 -37.87
C LYS A 166 -52.46 -29.42 -37.58
N GLY A 167 -53.45 -28.88 -36.83
CA GLY A 167 -54.69 -29.59 -36.46
C GLY A 167 -54.69 -30.21 -35.07
N THR A 168 -53.55 -30.28 -34.34
CA THR A 168 -53.46 -30.89 -33.00
C THR A 168 -53.32 -29.87 -31.85
N GLY A 169 -53.41 -28.56 -32.12
CA GLY A 169 -53.35 -27.47 -31.13
C GLY A 169 -52.30 -26.41 -31.45
N THR A 170 -52.30 -25.29 -30.70
CA THR A 170 -51.39 -24.12 -30.86
C THR A 170 -50.25 -24.10 -29.86
N ASP A 171 -49.89 -25.24 -29.26
CA ASP A 171 -48.83 -25.33 -28.23
C ASP A 171 -47.43 -25.16 -28.88
N ILE A 172 -46.76 -24.06 -28.54
CA ILE A 172 -45.38 -23.80 -28.94
C ILE A 172 -44.49 -23.89 -27.70
N ARG A 173 -43.43 -24.70 -27.77
CA ARG A 173 -42.46 -24.87 -26.71
C ARG A 173 -41.10 -24.32 -27.13
N ILE A 174 -40.48 -23.54 -26.24
CA ILE A 174 -39.11 -23.04 -26.38
C ILE A 174 -38.41 -23.15 -25.03
N ALA A 175 -37.12 -23.51 -25.05
CA ALA A 175 -36.31 -23.58 -23.84
C ALA A 175 -36.22 -22.22 -23.12
N PRO A 176 -36.23 -22.16 -21.79
CA PRO A 176 -36.02 -20.92 -21.07
C PRO A 176 -34.61 -20.38 -21.35
N MET A 177 -34.45 -19.04 -21.32
CA MET A 177 -33.16 -18.40 -21.43
C MET A 177 -32.41 -18.48 -20.08
N PRO A 178 -31.09 -18.75 -20.06
CA PRO A 178 -30.29 -18.59 -18.84
C PRO A 178 -30.44 -17.21 -18.25
N LEU A 179 -30.24 -17.09 -16.93
CA LEU A 179 -30.20 -15.78 -16.28
C LEU A 179 -28.87 -15.10 -16.56
N PHE A 180 -28.94 -13.87 -17.07
CA PHE A 180 -27.77 -13.04 -17.33
C PHE A 180 -27.55 -12.04 -16.21
N PRO A 181 -26.29 -11.63 -15.94
CA PRO A 181 -25.97 -10.58 -14.96
C PRO A 181 -26.70 -9.27 -15.22
N ILE A 182 -26.84 -8.91 -16.51
CA ILE A 182 -27.61 -7.76 -16.96
C ILE A 182 -28.73 -8.27 -17.90
N ASN A 183 -29.97 -8.05 -17.52
CA ASN A 183 -31.10 -8.47 -18.33
C ASN A 183 -31.05 -7.81 -19.72
N LYS A 184 -31.13 -8.60 -20.78
CA LYS A 184 -30.98 -8.20 -22.19
C LYS A 184 -29.63 -7.52 -22.50
N GLY A 185 -28.63 -7.65 -21.61
CA GLY A 185 -27.27 -7.17 -21.84
C GLY A 185 -26.53 -8.03 -22.89
N ILE A 186 -25.54 -7.41 -23.53
CA ILE A 186 -24.65 -8.10 -24.48
C ILE A 186 -23.33 -8.55 -23.84
N ALA A 187 -23.05 -8.14 -22.61
CA ALA A 187 -21.87 -8.53 -21.86
C ALA A 187 -22.19 -9.71 -20.94
N ASP A 188 -21.40 -10.77 -21.05
CA ASP A 188 -21.44 -11.88 -20.10
C ASP A 188 -20.69 -11.54 -18.80
N ALA A 189 -20.65 -12.46 -17.84
CA ALA A 189 -19.99 -12.25 -16.55
C ALA A 189 -18.50 -11.91 -16.69
N THR A 190 -17.81 -12.52 -17.68
CA THR A 190 -16.35 -12.33 -17.85
C THR A 190 -16.01 -10.95 -18.41
N LEU A 191 -16.81 -10.44 -19.36
CA LEU A 191 -16.61 -9.09 -19.90
C LEU A 191 -16.98 -8.01 -18.86
N LEU A 192 -18.00 -8.23 -18.04
CA LEU A 192 -18.32 -7.34 -16.91
C LEU A 192 -17.22 -7.32 -15.89
N ALA A 193 -16.71 -8.49 -15.48
CA ALA A 193 -15.58 -8.60 -14.54
C ALA A 193 -14.33 -7.90 -15.07
N GLU A 194 -13.99 -8.11 -16.36
CA GLU A 194 -12.86 -7.44 -17.01
C GLU A 194 -13.01 -5.92 -16.99
N THR A 195 -14.20 -5.41 -17.33
CA THR A 195 -14.50 -3.97 -17.37
C THR A 195 -14.31 -3.32 -15.99
N ILE A 196 -14.84 -3.93 -14.92
CA ILE A 196 -14.72 -3.37 -13.56
C ILE A 196 -13.31 -3.52 -13.00
N LEU A 197 -12.61 -4.62 -13.30
CA LEU A 197 -11.20 -4.80 -12.92
C LEU A 197 -10.31 -3.76 -13.59
N ASN A 198 -10.44 -3.60 -14.89
CA ASN A 198 -9.67 -2.58 -15.61
C ASN A 198 -9.87 -1.19 -15.01
N LYS A 199 -11.11 -0.83 -14.64
CA LYS A 199 -11.41 0.47 -14.04
C LYS A 199 -10.89 0.61 -12.60
N TYR A 200 -11.19 -0.34 -11.72
CA TYR A 200 -11.03 -0.18 -10.27
C TYR A 200 -9.77 -0.85 -9.70
N GLU A 201 -9.22 -1.83 -10.41
CA GLU A 201 -7.98 -2.52 -10.06
C GLU A 201 -6.77 -1.94 -10.77
N TYR A 202 -6.88 -1.82 -12.12
CA TYR A 202 -5.79 -1.34 -12.99
C TYR A 202 -5.90 0.14 -13.30
N HIS A 203 -6.93 0.82 -12.76
CA HIS A 203 -7.16 2.27 -12.87
C HIS A 203 -7.28 2.77 -14.32
N LEU A 204 -7.73 1.91 -15.23
CA LEU A 204 -7.88 2.24 -16.65
C LEU A 204 -9.22 2.94 -16.92
N PRO A 205 -9.23 4.22 -17.34
CA PRO A 205 -10.45 4.94 -17.66
C PRO A 205 -11.26 4.25 -18.76
N LEU A 206 -12.58 4.41 -18.76
CA LEU A 206 -13.47 3.71 -19.70
C LEU A 206 -13.13 4.02 -21.17
N TYR A 207 -12.79 5.27 -21.50
CA TYR A 207 -12.44 5.63 -22.87
C TYR A 207 -11.21 4.86 -23.40
N ARG A 208 -10.23 4.53 -22.53
CA ARG A 208 -9.07 3.70 -22.90
C ARG A 208 -9.48 2.24 -23.09
N GLN A 209 -10.40 1.73 -22.27
CA GLN A 209 -10.96 0.39 -22.45
C GLN A 209 -11.72 0.29 -23.80
N VAL A 210 -12.47 1.33 -24.18
CA VAL A 210 -13.11 1.40 -25.51
C VAL A 210 -12.08 1.25 -26.62
N GLN A 211 -10.94 1.96 -26.55
CA GLN A 211 -9.87 1.83 -27.53
C GLN A 211 -9.32 0.40 -27.61
N GLN A 212 -9.09 -0.25 -26.47
CA GLN A 212 -8.65 -1.65 -26.42
C GLN A 212 -9.67 -2.59 -27.06
N TYR A 213 -10.96 -2.43 -26.74
CA TYR A 213 -12.03 -3.25 -27.33
C TYR A 213 -12.16 -3.03 -28.84
N HIS A 214 -11.97 -1.81 -29.32
CA HIS A 214 -11.92 -1.53 -30.78
C HIS A 214 -10.76 -2.26 -31.46
N HIS A 215 -9.58 -2.30 -30.85
CA HIS A 215 -8.43 -3.07 -31.38
C HIS A 215 -8.70 -4.58 -31.41
N LEU A 216 -9.56 -5.09 -30.52
CA LEU A 216 -10.00 -6.48 -30.50
C LEU A 216 -11.22 -6.75 -31.43
N GLY A 217 -11.66 -5.76 -32.20
CA GLY A 217 -12.77 -5.87 -33.15
C GLY A 217 -14.16 -5.59 -32.57
N PHE A 218 -14.27 -5.25 -31.30
CA PHE A 218 -15.55 -4.95 -30.64
C PHE A 218 -15.84 -3.44 -30.63
N LYS A 219 -16.70 -3.01 -31.53
CA LYS A 219 -17.07 -1.59 -31.74
C LYS A 219 -18.09 -1.12 -30.71
N VAL A 220 -17.67 -0.96 -29.47
CA VAL A 220 -18.50 -0.45 -28.36
C VAL A 220 -18.18 1.01 -28.07
N ASN A 221 -19.14 1.77 -27.55
CA ASN A 221 -18.94 3.15 -27.10
C ASN A 221 -18.82 3.25 -25.56
N GLU A 222 -18.30 4.36 -25.07
CA GLU A 222 -18.06 4.58 -23.65
C GLU A 222 -19.35 4.56 -22.82
N SER A 223 -20.45 5.10 -23.34
CA SER A 223 -21.74 5.12 -22.62
C SER A 223 -22.30 3.71 -22.43
N THR A 224 -22.08 2.81 -23.37
CA THR A 224 -22.46 1.40 -23.24
C THR A 224 -21.67 0.72 -22.12
N ILE A 225 -20.36 0.87 -22.08
CA ILE A 225 -19.52 0.28 -21.02
C ILE A 225 -19.85 0.90 -19.66
N ALA A 226 -20.05 2.22 -19.60
CA ALA A 226 -20.46 2.91 -18.38
C ALA A 226 -21.80 2.39 -17.85
N SER A 227 -22.74 2.04 -18.74
CA SER A 227 -24.05 1.51 -18.37
C SER A 227 -23.98 0.12 -17.72
N TRP A 228 -22.88 -0.62 -17.86
CA TRP A 228 -22.70 -1.93 -17.23
C TRP A 228 -22.31 -1.84 -15.76
N ILE A 229 -21.69 -0.73 -15.32
CA ILE A 229 -21.14 -0.59 -13.96
C ILE A 229 -22.26 -0.60 -12.91
N LYS A 230 -23.33 0.20 -13.11
CA LYS A 230 -24.45 0.28 -12.18
C LYS A 230 -25.08 -1.09 -11.92
N PRO A 231 -25.63 -1.81 -12.92
CA PRO A 231 -26.30 -3.08 -12.68
C PRO A 231 -25.34 -4.15 -12.13
N THR A 232 -24.05 -4.11 -12.49
CA THR A 232 -23.05 -5.02 -11.91
C THR A 232 -22.83 -4.73 -10.43
N ALA A 233 -22.70 -3.48 -10.04
CA ALA A 233 -22.55 -3.09 -8.63
C ALA A 233 -23.81 -3.43 -7.81
N GLU A 234 -25.01 -3.19 -8.37
CA GLU A 234 -26.28 -3.55 -7.73
C GLU A 234 -26.43 -5.07 -7.57
N LEU A 235 -26.02 -5.85 -8.57
CA LEU A 235 -25.97 -7.30 -8.49
C LEU A 235 -25.04 -7.81 -7.38
N LEU A 236 -23.91 -7.13 -7.16
CA LEU A 236 -22.93 -7.46 -6.12
C LEU A 236 -23.25 -6.85 -4.74
N ARG A 237 -24.27 -5.98 -4.64
CA ARG A 237 -24.64 -5.32 -3.39
C ARG A 237 -24.90 -6.29 -2.22
N PRO A 238 -25.61 -7.41 -2.39
CA PRO A 238 -25.80 -8.34 -1.28
C PRO A 238 -24.50 -8.92 -0.71
N LEU A 239 -23.48 -9.12 -1.56
CA LEU A 239 -22.14 -9.54 -1.11
C LEU A 239 -21.45 -8.45 -0.31
N TYR A 240 -21.56 -7.20 -0.75
CA TYR A 240 -21.03 -6.05 -0.02
C TYR A 240 -21.69 -5.90 1.35
N ASP A 241 -23.02 -5.99 1.43
CA ASP A 241 -23.76 -5.82 2.68
C ASP A 241 -23.39 -6.93 3.69
N GLU A 242 -23.23 -8.18 3.23
CA GLU A 242 -22.76 -9.28 4.08
C GLU A 242 -21.29 -9.10 4.49
N LEU A 243 -20.42 -8.59 3.61
CA LEU A 243 -19.03 -8.26 3.94
C LEU A 243 -18.94 -7.20 5.04
N VAL A 244 -19.74 -6.13 4.94
CA VAL A 244 -19.83 -5.10 5.99
C VAL A 244 -20.29 -5.73 7.31
N ALA A 245 -21.32 -6.58 7.27
CA ALA A 245 -21.80 -7.27 8.47
C ALA A 245 -20.73 -8.18 9.10
N GLU A 246 -19.90 -8.86 8.29
CA GLU A 246 -18.78 -9.68 8.81
C GLU A 246 -17.68 -8.80 9.44
N ILE A 247 -17.36 -7.65 8.83
CA ILE A 247 -16.38 -6.71 9.38
C ILE A 247 -16.78 -6.24 10.78
N PHE A 248 -18.04 -5.88 10.96
CA PHE A 248 -18.54 -5.40 12.26
C PHE A 248 -18.76 -6.50 13.32
N LYS A 249 -18.51 -7.77 12.99
CA LYS A 249 -18.39 -8.86 13.98
C LYS A 249 -17.00 -8.95 14.60
N SER A 250 -16.00 -8.31 13.99
CA SER A 250 -14.63 -8.30 14.50
C SER A 250 -14.54 -7.56 15.82
N HIS A 251 -13.70 -8.05 16.73
CA HIS A 251 -13.37 -7.38 17.99
C HIS A 251 -12.59 -6.08 17.77
N TYR A 252 -11.84 -5.98 16.68
CA TYR A 252 -10.98 -4.84 16.38
C TYR A 252 -11.07 -4.44 14.91
N ILE A 253 -11.45 -3.18 14.69
CA ILE A 253 -11.50 -2.58 13.35
C ILE A 253 -10.64 -1.32 13.29
N GLN A 254 -10.10 -1.04 12.10
CA GLN A 254 -9.45 0.22 11.75
C GLN A 254 -10.34 1.00 10.80
N CYS A 255 -10.41 2.31 11.01
CA CYS A 255 -11.14 3.24 10.15
C CYS A 255 -10.24 4.39 9.71
N ASP A 256 -10.46 4.84 8.48
CA ASP A 256 -9.86 6.05 7.92
C ASP A 256 -10.77 6.59 6.81
N GLU A 257 -10.63 7.85 6.43
CA GLU A 257 -11.40 8.43 5.34
C GLU A 257 -10.50 9.07 4.28
N THR A 258 -10.95 9.00 3.03
CA THR A 258 -10.26 9.63 1.91
C THR A 258 -11.22 10.45 1.07
N THR A 259 -10.68 11.49 0.44
CA THR A 259 -11.48 12.30 -0.47
C THR A 259 -11.73 11.59 -1.79
N THR A 260 -12.95 11.70 -2.30
CA THR A 260 -13.31 11.30 -3.66
C THR A 260 -14.05 12.47 -4.34
N PRO A 261 -13.53 13.01 -5.45
CA PRO A 261 -14.22 14.05 -6.19
C PRO A 261 -15.49 13.49 -6.86
N VAL A 262 -16.61 14.15 -6.67
CA VAL A 262 -17.91 13.78 -7.28
C VAL A 262 -18.45 14.96 -8.07
N VAL A 263 -18.95 14.70 -9.29
CA VAL A 263 -19.53 15.75 -10.13
C VAL A 263 -20.89 16.19 -9.58
N ASP A 264 -20.99 17.48 -9.33
CA ASP A 264 -22.25 18.17 -9.07
C ASP A 264 -22.73 18.82 -10.39
N LYS A 265 -23.73 18.21 -11.00
CA LYS A 265 -24.25 18.66 -12.29
C LYS A 265 -24.95 20.02 -12.23
N GLU A 266 -25.57 20.35 -11.07
CA GLU A 266 -26.28 21.61 -10.90
C GLU A 266 -25.31 22.79 -10.78
N LYS A 267 -24.19 22.57 -10.09
CA LYS A 267 -23.15 23.58 -9.88
C LYS A 267 -22.05 23.57 -10.94
N HIS A 268 -22.10 22.67 -11.91
CA HIS A 268 -21.07 22.47 -12.95
C HIS A 268 -19.64 22.39 -12.40
N LYS A 269 -19.46 21.72 -11.23
CA LYS A 269 -18.16 21.53 -10.56
C LYS A 269 -18.07 20.16 -9.92
N THR A 270 -16.87 19.79 -9.51
CA THR A 270 -16.65 18.63 -8.65
C THR A 270 -16.63 19.07 -7.19
N ASN A 271 -17.42 18.42 -6.36
CA ASN A 271 -17.35 18.55 -4.92
C ASN A 271 -16.32 17.58 -4.35
N LYS A 272 -15.67 17.98 -3.26
CA LYS A 272 -14.75 17.14 -2.50
C LYS A 272 -15.57 16.34 -1.49
N GLU A 273 -15.96 15.15 -1.88
CA GLU A 273 -16.71 14.21 -1.06
C GLU A 273 -15.80 13.19 -0.38
N TYR A 274 -16.32 12.38 0.55
CA TYR A 274 -15.52 11.44 1.35
C TYR A 274 -16.00 10.01 1.20
N LEU A 275 -15.01 9.11 1.20
CA LEU A 275 -15.17 7.67 1.20
C LEU A 275 -14.52 7.12 2.45
N TRP A 276 -15.25 6.38 3.25
CA TRP A 276 -14.80 5.75 4.47
C TRP A 276 -14.22 4.37 4.17
N MET A 277 -13.06 4.05 4.73
CA MET A 277 -12.45 2.75 4.70
C MET A 277 -12.57 2.11 6.09
N ILE A 278 -13.06 0.89 6.15
CA ILE A 278 -13.24 0.12 7.37
C ILE A 278 -12.56 -1.24 7.18
N ARG A 279 -11.73 -1.64 8.12
CA ARG A 279 -10.96 -2.87 8.04
C ARG A 279 -11.06 -3.67 9.34
N ALA A 280 -11.47 -4.93 9.27
CA ALA A 280 -11.28 -5.91 10.31
C ALA A 280 -9.86 -6.47 10.19
N VAL A 281 -9.01 -6.19 11.17
CA VAL A 281 -7.55 -6.43 11.05
C VAL A 281 -7.23 -7.91 11.09
N LYS A 282 -7.77 -8.64 12.07
CA LYS A 282 -7.51 -10.06 12.29
C LYS A 282 -8.08 -10.92 11.17
N GLU A 283 -9.30 -10.62 10.78
CA GLU A 283 -10.02 -11.32 9.72
C GLU A 283 -9.54 -10.93 8.31
N ARG A 284 -8.73 -9.88 8.19
CA ARG A 284 -8.22 -9.34 6.92
C ARG A 284 -9.33 -8.98 5.95
N LEU A 285 -10.46 -8.47 6.47
CA LEU A 285 -11.59 -8.00 5.66
C LEU A 285 -11.54 -6.48 5.57
N ARG A 286 -11.90 -5.93 4.42
CA ARG A 286 -12.00 -4.47 4.26
C ARG A 286 -13.17 -4.08 3.38
N CYS A 287 -13.78 -2.94 3.69
CA CYS A 287 -14.77 -2.32 2.84
C CYS A 287 -14.54 -0.83 2.71
N PHE A 288 -15.06 -0.28 1.63
CA PHE A 288 -15.25 1.15 1.44
C PHE A 288 -16.72 1.46 1.60
N HIS A 289 -17.04 2.55 2.29
CA HIS A 289 -18.42 2.98 2.48
C HIS A 289 -18.60 4.43 2.03
N TYR A 290 -19.62 4.68 1.24
CA TYR A 290 -19.96 6.00 0.74
C TYR A 290 -21.37 6.37 1.21
N ASP A 291 -21.50 7.49 1.94
CA ASP A 291 -22.74 8.01 2.48
C ASP A 291 -22.90 9.48 2.04
N ASP A 292 -23.39 9.66 0.82
CA ASP A 292 -23.59 10.96 0.16
C ASP A 292 -22.44 11.97 0.32
N GLY A 293 -21.22 11.43 0.45
CA GLY A 293 -20.00 12.21 0.56
C GLY A 293 -19.71 12.81 1.93
N SER A 294 -20.48 12.46 2.93
CA SER A 294 -20.32 12.98 4.29
C SER A 294 -19.00 12.58 4.93
N ARG A 295 -18.32 13.54 5.58
CA ARG A 295 -17.19 13.33 6.49
C ARG A 295 -17.62 13.27 7.95
N ALA A 296 -18.90 13.40 8.27
CA ALA A 296 -19.36 13.42 9.64
C ALA A 296 -19.10 12.07 10.33
N GLY A 297 -18.59 12.09 11.56
CA GLY A 297 -18.40 10.88 12.37
C GLY A 297 -19.69 10.07 12.57
N ALA A 298 -20.85 10.71 12.40
CA ALA A 298 -22.16 10.07 12.40
C ALA A 298 -22.30 8.93 11.36
N VAL A 299 -21.54 8.95 10.27
CA VAL A 299 -21.53 7.87 9.26
C VAL A 299 -21.06 6.56 9.90
N ILE A 300 -19.91 6.57 10.54
CA ILE A 300 -19.35 5.40 11.24
C ILE A 300 -20.19 5.03 12.47
N GLU A 301 -20.70 6.02 13.18
CA GLU A 301 -21.59 5.77 14.33
C GLU A 301 -22.86 5.03 13.89
N THR A 302 -23.46 5.43 12.77
CA THR A 302 -24.66 4.79 12.20
C THR A 302 -24.38 3.35 11.82
N LEU A 303 -23.27 3.08 11.14
CA LEU A 303 -22.86 1.70 10.79
C LEU A 303 -22.61 0.86 12.05
N ALA A 304 -21.90 1.40 13.03
CA ALA A 304 -21.64 0.71 14.29
C ALA A 304 -22.94 0.37 15.05
N LYS A 305 -23.92 1.28 15.07
CA LYS A 305 -25.24 1.03 15.65
C LYS A 305 -26.03 -0.02 14.88
N GLN A 306 -26.07 0.07 13.56
CA GLN A 306 -26.80 -0.88 12.70
C GLN A 306 -26.30 -2.31 12.86
N HIS A 307 -24.99 -2.48 13.06
CA HIS A 307 -24.35 -3.78 13.23
C HIS A 307 -24.10 -4.16 14.70
N HIS A 308 -24.60 -3.36 15.66
CA HIS A 308 -24.42 -3.60 17.10
C HIS A 308 -22.96 -3.79 17.51
N TYR A 309 -22.06 -3.01 16.91
CA TYR A 309 -20.62 -3.14 17.09
C TYR A 309 -20.20 -2.94 18.55
N LYS A 310 -19.32 -3.84 19.01
CA LYS A 310 -18.67 -3.80 20.33
C LYS A 310 -17.21 -4.18 20.15
N GLY A 311 -16.30 -3.27 20.53
CA GLY A 311 -14.87 -3.53 20.41
C GLY A 311 -14.04 -2.29 20.23
N TYR A 312 -12.82 -2.48 19.73
CA TYR A 312 -11.87 -1.39 19.49
C TYR A 312 -12.00 -0.85 18.07
N LEU A 313 -12.08 0.47 17.97
CA LEU A 313 -12.04 1.21 16.70
C LEU A 313 -10.79 2.08 16.68
N GLN A 314 -9.81 1.71 15.86
CA GLN A 314 -8.60 2.50 15.68
C GLN A 314 -8.75 3.47 14.51
N CYS A 315 -8.37 4.73 14.75
CA CYS A 315 -8.48 5.81 13.78
C CYS A 315 -7.35 6.84 13.99
N ASP A 316 -7.32 7.82 13.11
CA ASP A 316 -6.52 9.03 13.30
C ASP A 316 -7.10 9.92 14.41
N GLY A 317 -6.54 11.10 14.60
CA GLY A 317 -7.03 12.08 15.58
C GLY A 317 -8.15 12.98 15.06
N PHE A 318 -8.94 12.59 14.08
CA PHE A 318 -10.05 13.40 13.59
C PHE A 318 -11.17 13.47 14.65
N ALA A 319 -11.54 14.71 15.01
CA ALA A 319 -12.52 14.97 16.09
C ALA A 319 -13.91 14.37 15.83
N GLY A 320 -14.22 14.02 14.57
CA GLY A 320 -15.47 13.37 14.20
C GLY A 320 -15.68 12.04 14.90
N TYR A 321 -14.62 11.23 15.08
CA TYR A 321 -14.69 9.96 15.80
C TYR A 321 -14.96 10.17 17.29
N GLU A 322 -14.24 11.10 17.93
CA GLU A 322 -14.44 11.41 19.35
C GLU A 322 -15.87 11.91 19.63
N THR A 323 -16.40 12.75 18.74
CA THR A 323 -17.77 13.27 18.87
C THR A 323 -18.79 12.15 18.70
N ALA A 324 -18.60 11.25 17.73
CA ALA A 324 -19.51 10.15 17.41
C ALA A 324 -19.60 9.12 18.54
N PHE A 325 -18.46 8.81 19.20
CA PHE A 325 -18.40 7.74 20.19
C PHE A 325 -18.25 8.21 21.62
N ARG A 326 -18.33 9.53 21.91
CA ARG A 326 -18.17 10.10 23.25
C ARG A 326 -19.06 9.44 24.33
N ASN A 327 -20.28 9.08 23.97
CA ASN A 327 -21.28 8.50 24.86
C ASN A 327 -21.55 7.02 24.56
N ASN A 328 -20.66 6.35 23.84
CA ASN A 328 -20.83 4.96 23.44
C ASN A 328 -19.82 4.05 24.15
N ASN A 329 -20.24 3.44 25.26
CA ASN A 329 -19.40 2.55 26.06
C ASN A 329 -19.07 1.21 25.36
N ASN A 330 -19.72 0.88 24.25
CA ASN A 330 -19.46 -0.36 23.52
C ASN A 330 -18.28 -0.23 22.55
N VAL A 331 -17.90 1.00 22.15
CA VAL A 331 -16.83 1.26 21.19
C VAL A 331 -15.70 2.00 21.90
N GLN A 332 -14.54 1.40 21.92
CA GLN A 332 -13.34 1.98 22.50
C GLN A 332 -12.44 2.51 21.40
N LEU A 333 -12.24 3.82 21.36
CA LEU A 333 -11.37 4.46 20.38
C LEU A 333 -9.90 4.17 20.71
N VAL A 334 -9.11 3.83 19.69
CA VAL A 334 -7.64 3.70 19.76
C VAL A 334 -7.05 4.68 18.76
N ASN A 335 -6.11 5.52 19.20
CA ASN A 335 -5.45 6.47 18.29
C ASN A 335 -4.18 5.90 17.66
N CYS A 336 -3.70 6.56 16.62
CA CYS A 336 -2.58 6.13 15.80
C CYS A 336 -1.28 6.82 16.23
N MET A 337 -0.25 6.05 16.62
CA MET A 337 1.07 6.58 16.96
C MET A 337 1.81 7.20 15.76
N ALA A 338 1.56 6.72 14.54
CA ALA A 338 2.20 7.29 13.34
C ALA A 338 1.82 8.76 13.14
N HIS A 339 0.58 9.16 13.47
CA HIS A 339 0.15 10.55 13.41
C HIS A 339 0.83 11.41 14.48
N ILE A 340 0.95 10.90 15.72
CA ILE A 340 1.71 11.57 16.79
C ILE A 340 3.16 11.76 16.34
N ARG A 341 3.80 10.72 15.83
CA ARG A 341 5.18 10.75 15.32
C ARG A 341 5.35 11.83 14.24
N ARG A 342 4.41 11.91 13.29
CA ARG A 342 4.44 12.90 12.19
C ARG A 342 4.44 14.34 12.70
N HIS A 343 3.67 14.63 13.75
CA HIS A 343 3.67 15.96 14.37
C HIS A 343 5.03 16.31 14.99
N PHE A 344 5.69 15.39 15.69
CA PHE A 344 7.03 15.60 16.20
C PHE A 344 8.10 15.71 15.09
N GLU A 345 7.97 14.94 14.00
CA GLU A 345 8.85 15.09 12.83
C GLU A 345 8.76 16.48 12.20
N GLN A 346 7.57 17.05 12.11
CA GLN A 346 7.38 18.42 11.60
C GLN A 346 7.99 19.49 12.51
N ALA A 347 8.18 19.20 13.80
CA ALA A 347 8.77 20.10 14.78
C ALA A 347 10.30 20.04 14.85
N LEU A 348 10.96 19.11 14.12
CA LEU A 348 12.42 18.94 14.13
C LEU A 348 13.20 20.20 13.76
N ASP A 349 12.69 20.96 12.79
CA ASP A 349 13.38 22.17 12.32
C ASP A 349 13.22 23.35 13.29
N GLU A 350 12.19 23.34 14.14
CA GLU A 350 11.93 24.41 15.11
C GLU A 350 12.55 24.10 16.47
N ASN A 351 12.37 22.88 17.00
CA ASN A 351 12.91 22.45 18.28
C ASN A 351 13.42 21.01 18.20
N ARG A 352 14.65 20.88 17.69
CA ARG A 352 15.29 19.60 17.44
C ARG A 352 15.40 18.73 18.69
N SER A 353 15.88 19.31 19.81
CA SER A 353 16.11 18.55 21.04
C SER A 353 14.85 17.90 21.61
N ALA A 354 13.75 18.66 21.69
CA ALA A 354 12.48 18.16 22.19
C ALA A 354 11.84 17.16 21.22
N ALA A 355 11.93 17.43 19.91
CA ALA A 355 11.40 16.54 18.90
C ALA A 355 12.18 15.22 18.83
N GLU A 356 13.52 15.24 18.86
CA GLU A 356 14.37 14.03 18.87
C GLU A 356 14.12 13.18 20.13
N PHE A 357 13.91 13.81 21.29
CA PHE A 357 13.53 13.08 22.49
C PHE A 357 12.25 12.27 22.29
N ALA A 358 11.16 12.93 21.88
CA ALA A 358 9.88 12.27 21.66
C ALA A 358 9.96 11.19 20.57
N LEU A 359 10.63 11.48 19.46
CA LEU A 359 10.85 10.53 18.36
C LEU A 359 11.68 9.32 18.80
N GLY A 360 12.68 9.53 19.67
CA GLY A 360 13.48 8.44 20.24
C GLY A 360 12.64 7.48 21.11
N GLU A 361 11.76 8.02 21.95
CA GLU A 361 10.84 7.20 22.75
C GLU A 361 9.85 6.44 21.86
N ILE A 362 9.26 7.10 20.88
CA ILE A 362 8.37 6.47 19.90
C ILE A 362 9.09 5.37 19.12
N GLN A 363 10.35 5.58 18.73
CA GLN A 363 11.15 4.58 18.02
C GLN A 363 11.34 3.30 18.84
N LYS A 364 11.55 3.42 20.16
CA LYS A 364 11.65 2.26 21.06
C LYS A 364 10.35 1.45 21.06
N LEU A 365 9.18 2.12 21.05
CA LEU A 365 7.87 1.43 20.96
C LEU A 365 7.76 0.62 19.66
N TYR A 366 8.11 1.22 18.52
CA TYR A 366 8.11 0.50 17.25
C TYR A 366 9.10 -0.65 17.21
N GLN A 367 10.24 -0.54 17.90
CA GLN A 367 11.21 -1.64 17.99
C GLN A 367 10.63 -2.83 18.79
N ILE A 368 9.90 -2.57 19.87
CA ILE A 368 9.22 -3.62 20.64
C ILE A 368 8.20 -4.34 19.75
N GLU A 369 7.37 -3.60 19.00
CA GLU A 369 6.38 -4.18 18.10
C GLU A 369 7.01 -5.04 16.99
N ARG A 370 8.14 -4.57 16.44
CA ARG A 370 8.91 -5.32 15.45
C ARG A 370 9.43 -6.63 16.01
N ASN A 371 10.06 -6.58 17.17
CA ASN A 371 10.59 -7.77 17.84
C ASN A 371 9.47 -8.79 18.13
N CYS A 372 8.29 -8.34 18.59
CA CYS A 372 7.13 -9.20 18.78
C CYS A 372 6.67 -9.87 17.48
N THR A 373 6.69 -9.12 16.38
CA THR A 373 6.29 -9.63 15.06
C THR A 373 7.28 -10.61 14.48
N GLU A 374 8.59 -10.30 14.54
CA GLU A 374 9.67 -11.16 14.05
C GLU A 374 9.76 -12.47 14.83
N SER A 375 9.44 -12.42 16.14
CA SER A 375 9.38 -13.60 17.01
C SER A 375 8.05 -14.36 16.91
N ASN A 376 7.12 -13.96 16.04
CA ASN A 376 5.78 -14.55 15.89
C ASN A 376 5.03 -14.73 17.22
N MET A 377 5.13 -13.75 18.12
CA MET A 377 4.47 -13.79 19.43
C MET A 377 2.94 -13.80 19.28
N SER A 378 2.28 -14.59 20.12
CA SER A 378 0.82 -14.55 20.27
C SER A 378 0.34 -13.22 20.83
N ASP A 379 -0.98 -12.94 20.70
CA ASP A 379 -1.58 -11.72 21.25
C ASP A 379 -1.34 -11.60 22.77
N ALA A 380 -1.38 -12.72 23.49
CA ALA A 380 -1.12 -12.74 24.94
C ALA A 380 0.34 -12.41 25.28
N GLU A 381 1.30 -13.02 24.59
CA GLU A 381 2.73 -12.74 24.78
C GLU A 381 3.08 -11.29 24.39
N ARG A 382 2.50 -10.80 23.29
CA ARG A 382 2.66 -9.40 22.87
C ARG A 382 2.13 -8.43 23.93
N LYS A 383 0.95 -8.71 24.48
CA LYS A 383 0.40 -7.91 25.59
C LYS A 383 1.35 -7.88 26.78
N GLN A 384 1.85 -9.03 27.19
CA GLN A 384 2.81 -9.11 28.30
C GLN A 384 4.08 -8.29 28.01
N LYS A 385 4.64 -8.39 26.81
CA LYS A 385 5.82 -7.60 26.40
C LYS A 385 5.55 -6.10 26.38
N ARG A 386 4.36 -5.69 25.97
CA ARG A 386 3.92 -4.29 26.04
C ARG A 386 3.83 -3.80 27.48
N ASP A 387 3.24 -4.59 28.39
CA ASP A 387 3.15 -4.22 29.80
C ASP A 387 4.54 -4.11 30.46
N GLU A 388 5.48 -5.00 30.10
CA GLU A 388 6.84 -5.00 30.63
C GLU A 388 7.71 -3.85 30.06
N LEU A 389 7.68 -3.62 28.76
CA LEU A 389 8.65 -2.77 28.06
C LEU A 389 8.04 -1.48 27.47
N ALA A 390 6.84 -1.54 26.91
CA ALA A 390 6.24 -0.39 26.26
C ALA A 390 5.52 0.55 27.23
N ARG A 391 4.86 0.01 28.26
CA ARG A 391 4.17 0.81 29.28
C ARG A 391 5.09 1.83 29.98
N PRO A 392 6.29 1.46 30.48
CA PRO A 392 7.20 2.43 31.08
C PRO A 392 7.63 3.54 30.11
N ILE A 393 7.83 3.22 28.82
CA ILE A 393 8.17 4.22 27.80
C ILE A 393 7.01 5.18 27.59
N MET A 394 5.79 4.66 27.49
CA MET A 394 4.59 5.49 27.34
C MET A 394 4.39 6.42 28.56
N GLU A 395 4.56 5.90 29.77
CA GLU A 395 4.47 6.69 31.01
C GLU A 395 5.56 7.76 31.08
N HIS A 396 6.80 7.43 30.68
CA HIS A 396 7.89 8.38 30.62
C HIS A 396 7.63 9.51 29.61
N LEU A 397 7.13 9.18 28.42
CA LEU A 397 6.76 10.18 27.42
C LEU A 397 5.60 11.07 27.89
N LYS A 398 4.61 10.49 28.61
CA LYS A 398 3.53 11.26 29.22
C LYS A 398 4.05 12.25 30.27
N ALA A 399 4.88 11.77 31.19
CA ALA A 399 5.49 12.60 32.24
C ALA A 399 6.33 13.73 31.63
N TRP A 400 7.08 13.47 30.56
CA TRP A 400 7.81 14.50 29.85
C TRP A 400 6.88 15.55 29.22
N MET A 401 5.77 15.14 28.62
CA MET A 401 4.79 16.09 28.08
C MET A 401 4.19 16.98 29.17
N GLU A 402 3.96 16.42 30.37
CA GLU A 402 3.40 17.15 31.53
C GLU A 402 4.39 18.09 32.20
N THR A 403 5.70 17.82 32.15
CA THR A 403 6.73 18.61 32.82
C THR A 403 7.47 19.57 31.88
N GLU A 404 7.96 19.09 30.76
CA GLU A 404 8.71 19.86 29.77
C GLU A 404 7.81 20.36 28.64
N GLY A 405 6.86 19.53 28.20
CA GLY A 405 5.98 19.82 27.07
C GLY A 405 5.08 21.03 27.33
N VAL A 406 4.62 21.24 28.55
CA VAL A 406 3.78 22.40 28.94
C VAL A 406 4.53 23.75 28.86
N LYS A 407 5.86 23.74 28.77
CA LYS A 407 6.67 24.95 28.64
C LYS A 407 6.69 25.49 27.21
N PHE A 408 6.28 24.70 26.22
CA PHE A 408 6.26 25.12 24.82
C PHE A 408 5.00 25.91 24.49
N SER A 409 5.15 26.94 23.66
CA SER A 409 4.01 27.72 23.17
C SER A 409 3.09 26.83 22.32
N GLU A 410 1.79 26.87 22.55
CA GLU A 410 0.77 26.14 21.75
C GLU A 410 0.79 26.54 20.26
N ARG A 411 1.33 27.71 19.92
CA ARG A 411 1.47 28.19 18.53
C ARG A 411 2.67 27.59 17.81
N SER A 412 3.68 27.13 18.55
CA SER A 412 4.88 26.48 18.01
C SER A 412 4.55 25.10 17.44
N LEU A 413 5.38 24.57 16.53
CA LEU A 413 5.19 23.23 15.99
C LEU A 413 5.36 22.16 17.06
N ILE A 414 6.35 22.33 17.95
CA ILE A 414 6.57 21.40 19.06
C ILE A 414 5.42 21.44 20.06
N GLY A 415 4.89 22.63 20.41
CA GLY A 415 3.73 22.75 21.30
C GLY A 415 2.47 22.13 20.70
N LYS A 416 2.24 22.31 19.40
CA LYS A 416 1.16 21.60 18.66
C LYS A 416 1.33 20.09 18.70
N ALA A 417 2.56 19.59 18.52
CA ALA A 417 2.83 18.14 18.59
C ALA A 417 2.53 17.57 19.98
N VAL A 418 2.98 18.27 21.03
CA VAL A 418 2.69 17.90 22.44
C VAL A 418 1.20 17.92 22.71
N THR A 419 0.51 19.01 22.36
CA THR A 419 -0.95 19.13 22.57
C THR A 419 -1.72 18.05 21.82
N TYR A 420 -1.34 17.77 20.56
CA TYR A 420 -1.95 16.72 19.76
C TYR A 420 -1.78 15.34 20.42
N ALA A 421 -0.57 15.02 20.88
CA ALA A 421 -0.28 13.75 21.55
C ALA A 421 -1.01 13.65 22.89
N TYR A 422 -0.92 14.68 23.72
CA TYR A 422 -1.46 14.68 25.08
C TYR A 422 -2.98 14.54 25.13
N THR A 423 -3.69 15.27 24.25
CA THR A 423 -5.17 15.20 24.19
C THR A 423 -5.69 13.84 23.73
N ARG A 424 -4.86 13.00 23.12
CA ARG A 424 -5.20 11.65 22.61
C ARG A 424 -4.56 10.53 23.40
N TRP A 425 -3.87 10.88 24.49
CA TRP A 425 -2.99 9.93 25.18
C TRP A 425 -3.73 8.74 25.76
N ASP A 426 -4.91 8.97 26.36
CA ASP A 426 -5.70 7.90 26.97
C ASP A 426 -6.16 6.87 25.90
N ASN A 427 -6.55 7.35 24.71
CA ASN A 427 -6.88 6.47 23.58
C ASN A 427 -5.64 5.77 23.02
N MET A 428 -4.46 6.40 23.11
CA MET A 428 -3.19 5.74 22.74
C MET A 428 -2.81 4.63 23.69
N MET A 429 -2.99 4.85 24.99
CA MET A 429 -2.66 3.84 26.01
C MET A 429 -3.45 2.54 25.84
N ARG A 430 -4.63 2.60 25.21
CA ARG A 430 -5.48 1.41 24.98
C ARG A 430 -4.81 0.34 24.11
N TYR A 431 -3.84 0.71 23.25
CA TYR A 431 -3.14 -0.31 22.48
C TYR A 431 -2.37 -1.32 23.34
N LEU A 432 -2.10 -0.97 24.62
CA LEU A 432 -1.49 -1.86 25.59
C LEU A 432 -2.47 -2.88 26.18
N GLU A 433 -3.78 -2.65 26.07
CA GLU A 433 -4.81 -3.48 26.71
C GLU A 433 -4.96 -4.85 26.03
N ASP A 434 -4.74 -4.90 24.71
CA ASP A 434 -4.91 -6.11 23.92
C ASP A 434 -3.76 -6.26 22.92
N GLY A 435 -3.11 -7.43 22.89
CA GLY A 435 -1.99 -7.71 22.00
C GLY A 435 -2.36 -7.76 20.52
N SER A 436 -3.64 -7.90 20.17
CA SER A 436 -4.13 -7.87 18.79
C SER A 436 -4.19 -6.46 18.21
N LEU A 437 -4.22 -5.42 19.04
CA LEU A 437 -4.26 -4.03 18.60
C LEU A 437 -2.92 -3.62 17.99
N MET A 438 -2.96 -2.83 16.94
CA MET A 438 -1.76 -2.28 16.32
C MET A 438 -1.38 -0.94 16.95
N ILE A 439 -0.09 -0.59 16.95
CA ILE A 439 0.37 0.72 17.43
C ILE A 439 -0.08 1.86 16.52
N ASP A 440 -0.38 1.56 15.26
CA ASP A 440 -0.82 2.54 14.24
C ASP A 440 -1.89 1.97 13.31
N ASN A 441 -2.53 2.86 12.52
CA ASN A 441 -3.51 2.49 11.50
C ASN A 441 -2.93 2.43 10.08
N ASN A 442 -1.63 2.21 9.91
CA ASN A 442 -0.98 2.17 8.60
C ASN A 442 -1.58 1.13 7.65
N LEU A 443 -2.16 0.05 8.18
CA LEU A 443 -2.89 -0.92 7.36
C LEU A 443 -4.13 -0.31 6.70
N ALA A 444 -4.84 0.56 7.42
CA ALA A 444 -5.98 1.31 6.90
C ALA A 444 -5.53 2.30 5.82
N GLU A 445 -4.49 3.09 6.10
CA GLU A 445 -3.94 4.05 5.13
C GLU A 445 -3.47 3.35 3.85
N ASN A 446 -2.79 2.21 3.98
CA ASN A 446 -2.37 1.41 2.82
C ASN A 446 -3.56 0.86 2.02
N ALA A 447 -4.66 0.49 2.69
CA ALA A 447 -5.88 0.01 2.04
C ALA A 447 -6.56 1.08 1.17
N ILE A 448 -6.39 2.36 1.50
CA ILE A 448 -6.91 3.51 0.74
C ILE A 448 -6.12 3.80 -0.54
N ARG A 449 -4.85 3.41 -0.63
CA ARG A 449 -3.97 3.73 -1.77
C ARG A 449 -4.55 3.44 -3.15
N PRO A 450 -5.24 2.31 -3.41
CA PRO A 450 -5.86 2.06 -4.71
C PRO A 450 -6.86 3.15 -5.12
N ILE A 451 -7.65 3.65 -4.18
CA ILE A 451 -8.60 4.75 -4.43
C ILE A 451 -7.85 6.04 -4.80
N THR A 452 -6.78 6.35 -4.06
CA THR A 452 -6.00 7.57 -4.32
C THR A 452 -5.24 7.53 -5.66
N LEU A 453 -4.81 6.34 -6.10
CA LEU A 453 -4.22 6.13 -7.42
C LEU A 453 -5.29 6.22 -8.51
N GLY A 454 -6.44 5.57 -8.31
CA GLY A 454 -7.55 5.58 -9.25
C GLY A 454 -8.02 6.99 -9.58
N ARG A 455 -8.24 7.84 -8.57
CA ARG A 455 -8.67 9.23 -8.80
C ARG A 455 -7.65 10.10 -9.56
N LYS A 456 -6.37 9.72 -9.59
CA LYS A 456 -5.37 10.39 -10.45
C LYS A 456 -5.52 10.01 -11.93
N ASN A 457 -6.19 8.89 -12.23
CA ASN A 457 -6.37 8.38 -13.59
C ASN A 457 -7.75 8.76 -14.17
N TYR A 458 -8.84 8.54 -13.44
CA TYR A 458 -10.21 8.84 -13.89
C TYR A 458 -10.82 10.10 -13.25
N LEU A 459 -10.07 10.81 -12.41
CA LEU A 459 -10.26 12.14 -11.85
C LEU A 459 -11.44 12.27 -10.88
N PHE A 460 -12.65 11.81 -11.22
CA PHE A 460 -13.87 11.99 -10.42
C PHE A 460 -14.88 10.85 -10.64
N CYS A 461 -15.85 10.76 -9.75
CA CYS A 461 -17.08 10.00 -9.94
C CYS A 461 -18.14 10.88 -10.61
N GLY A 462 -18.88 10.33 -11.57
CA GLY A 462 -19.86 11.09 -12.38
C GLY A 462 -21.09 11.58 -11.60
N ASN A 463 -21.38 10.97 -10.44
CA ASN A 463 -22.43 11.35 -9.50
C ASN A 463 -22.24 10.59 -8.17
N HIS A 464 -23.07 10.84 -7.16
CA HIS A 464 -23.06 10.16 -5.86
C HIS A 464 -23.31 8.64 -5.99
N GLU A 465 -24.23 8.22 -6.86
CA GLU A 465 -24.46 6.79 -7.09
C GLU A 465 -23.21 6.09 -7.61
N ALA A 466 -22.44 6.71 -8.52
CA ALA A 466 -21.20 6.14 -9.05
C ALA A 466 -20.12 5.97 -7.98
N ALA A 467 -20.05 6.86 -6.98
CA ALA A 467 -19.19 6.68 -5.82
C ALA A 467 -19.66 5.51 -4.94
N GLY A 468 -20.97 5.32 -4.80
CA GLY A 468 -21.56 4.16 -4.13
C GLY A 468 -21.24 2.84 -4.86
N TRP A 469 -21.32 2.79 -6.20
CA TRP A 469 -20.94 1.60 -6.97
C TRP A 469 -19.45 1.30 -6.84
N MET A 470 -18.61 2.33 -6.86
CA MET A 470 -17.17 2.20 -6.63
C MET A 470 -16.90 1.58 -5.26
N SER A 471 -17.60 2.00 -4.21
CA SER A 471 -17.42 1.45 -2.86
C SER A 471 -17.69 -0.06 -2.81
N VAL A 472 -18.78 -0.54 -3.44
CA VAL A 472 -19.11 -1.96 -3.52
C VAL A 472 -18.01 -2.76 -4.21
N ILE A 473 -17.64 -2.34 -5.43
CA ILE A 473 -16.69 -3.07 -6.27
C ILE A 473 -15.29 -3.06 -5.63
N CYS A 474 -14.81 -1.91 -5.16
CA CYS A 474 -13.50 -1.80 -4.54
C CYS A 474 -13.39 -2.58 -3.22
N SER A 475 -14.49 -2.75 -2.48
CA SER A 475 -14.53 -3.55 -1.26
C SER A 475 -14.27 -5.03 -1.55
N LEU A 476 -14.96 -5.58 -2.55
CA LEU A 476 -14.79 -6.98 -2.93
C LEU A 476 -13.41 -7.25 -3.52
N ILE A 477 -12.95 -6.41 -4.46
CA ILE A 477 -11.58 -6.51 -5.01
C ILE A 477 -10.55 -6.38 -3.89
N GLY A 478 -10.76 -5.43 -2.99
CA GLY A 478 -9.88 -5.19 -1.86
C GLY A 478 -9.76 -6.41 -0.94
N THR A 479 -10.87 -7.03 -0.60
CA THR A 479 -10.90 -8.24 0.23
C THR A 479 -10.28 -9.45 -0.50
N CYS A 480 -10.45 -9.57 -1.82
CA CYS A 480 -9.71 -10.56 -2.61
C CYS A 480 -8.20 -10.43 -2.41
N LYS A 481 -7.66 -9.21 -2.51
CA LYS A 481 -6.23 -8.96 -2.30
C LYS A 481 -5.76 -9.33 -0.90
N GLU A 482 -6.54 -8.99 0.12
CA GLU A 482 -6.20 -9.34 1.51
C GLU A 482 -6.03 -10.86 1.70
N HIS A 483 -6.79 -11.67 0.96
CA HIS A 483 -6.78 -13.13 1.04
C HIS A 483 -5.97 -13.82 -0.06
N ASN A 484 -5.22 -13.06 -0.88
CA ASN A 484 -4.47 -13.58 -2.03
C ASN A 484 -5.37 -14.33 -3.03
N VAL A 485 -6.61 -13.88 -3.19
CA VAL A 485 -7.56 -14.41 -4.17
C VAL A 485 -7.38 -13.67 -5.49
N ASN A 486 -7.34 -14.40 -6.59
CA ASN A 486 -7.35 -13.80 -7.93
C ASN A 486 -8.69 -13.09 -8.17
N PRO A 487 -8.72 -11.73 -8.23
CA PRO A 487 -9.98 -11.00 -8.34
C PRO A 487 -10.74 -11.29 -9.63
N ARG A 488 -10.03 -11.63 -10.71
CA ARG A 488 -10.64 -11.98 -12.01
C ARG A 488 -11.41 -13.28 -11.91
N MET A 489 -10.80 -14.34 -11.36
CA MET A 489 -11.45 -15.63 -11.19
C MET A 489 -12.66 -15.52 -10.26
N TYR A 490 -12.48 -14.78 -9.16
CA TYR A 490 -13.55 -14.52 -8.21
C TYR A 490 -14.73 -13.77 -8.85
N LEU A 491 -14.50 -12.64 -9.50
CA LEU A 491 -15.57 -11.84 -10.10
C LEU A 491 -16.26 -12.55 -11.25
N ASN A 492 -15.52 -13.29 -12.07
CA ASN A 492 -16.13 -14.12 -13.13
C ASN A 492 -17.17 -15.09 -12.56
N ASP A 493 -16.81 -15.78 -11.49
CA ASP A 493 -17.69 -16.78 -10.87
C ASP A 493 -18.88 -16.13 -10.16
N VAL A 494 -18.64 -15.11 -9.31
CA VAL A 494 -19.73 -14.53 -8.52
C VAL A 494 -20.71 -13.72 -9.38
N ILE A 495 -20.23 -12.98 -10.40
CA ILE A 495 -21.10 -12.26 -11.33
C ILE A 495 -21.99 -13.25 -12.12
N ALA A 496 -21.48 -14.43 -12.46
CA ALA A 496 -22.26 -15.48 -13.12
C ALA A 496 -23.29 -16.14 -12.19
N LYS A 497 -22.97 -16.32 -10.90
CA LYS A 497 -23.83 -17.00 -9.92
C LYS A 497 -24.91 -16.11 -9.31
N MET A 498 -24.61 -14.84 -9.08
CA MET A 498 -25.51 -13.91 -8.39
C MET A 498 -26.90 -13.77 -9.03
N PRO A 499 -27.09 -13.78 -10.36
CA PRO A 499 -28.41 -13.72 -10.97
C PRO A 499 -29.35 -14.83 -10.49
N TYR A 500 -28.81 -16.04 -10.26
CA TYR A 500 -29.61 -17.18 -9.78
C TYR A 500 -30.00 -17.06 -8.30
N LEU A 501 -29.18 -16.39 -7.49
CA LEU A 501 -29.47 -16.12 -6.09
C LEU A 501 -30.47 -14.96 -5.91
N THR A 502 -30.45 -14.00 -6.83
CA THR A 502 -31.30 -12.80 -6.79
C THR A 502 -32.51 -12.89 -7.72
N ALA A 503 -32.75 -14.02 -8.37
CA ALA A 503 -33.83 -14.22 -9.36
C ALA A 503 -35.23 -13.90 -8.85
N ASN A 504 -35.47 -14.01 -7.55
CA ASN A 504 -36.74 -13.66 -6.95
C ASN A 504 -36.66 -12.27 -6.29
N PRO A 505 -37.19 -11.21 -6.92
CA PRO A 505 -37.13 -9.86 -6.37
C PRO A 505 -37.90 -9.67 -5.06
N LEU A 506 -38.77 -10.62 -4.72
CA LEU A 506 -39.57 -10.61 -3.48
C LEU A 506 -38.86 -11.31 -2.30
N LYS A 507 -37.73 -11.96 -2.53
CA LYS A 507 -36.96 -12.62 -1.51
C LYS A 507 -35.49 -12.20 -1.60
N SER A 508 -34.98 -11.61 -0.54
CA SER A 508 -33.53 -11.45 -0.40
C SER A 508 -32.85 -12.81 -0.43
N PRO A 509 -31.68 -12.94 -1.07
CA PRO A 509 -30.92 -14.19 -1.05
C PRO A 509 -30.63 -14.61 0.39
N ALA A 510 -30.61 -15.93 0.63
CA ALA A 510 -30.29 -16.43 1.96
C ALA A 510 -28.86 -15.99 2.36
N LYS A 511 -28.73 -15.35 3.53
CA LYS A 511 -27.44 -14.86 4.03
C LYS A 511 -26.34 -15.93 4.01
N SER A 512 -26.68 -17.17 4.33
CA SER A 512 -25.74 -18.30 4.29
C SER A 512 -25.17 -18.56 2.90
N GLN A 513 -25.99 -18.42 1.84
CA GLN A 513 -25.54 -18.59 0.46
C GLN A 513 -24.67 -17.41 -0.01
N VAL A 514 -25.05 -16.18 0.35
CA VAL A 514 -24.26 -14.97 0.05
C VAL A 514 -22.91 -15.03 0.76
N ARG A 515 -22.89 -15.43 2.02
CA ARG A 515 -21.67 -15.56 2.82
C ARG A 515 -20.66 -16.53 2.21
N GLN A 516 -21.12 -17.65 1.61
CA GLN A 516 -20.25 -18.61 0.93
C GLN A 516 -19.53 -18.01 -0.29
N LEU A 517 -20.07 -16.93 -0.85
CA LEU A 517 -19.47 -16.21 -1.98
C LEU A 517 -18.58 -15.04 -1.56
N LEU A 518 -18.40 -14.75 -0.25
CA LEU A 518 -17.41 -13.76 0.18
C LEU A 518 -15.99 -14.23 -0.13
N PRO A 519 -15.07 -13.38 -0.55
CA PRO A 519 -13.75 -13.77 -1.07
C PRO A 519 -12.99 -14.76 -0.17
N HIS A 520 -12.97 -14.49 1.15
CA HIS A 520 -12.26 -15.32 2.14
C HIS A 520 -12.89 -16.68 2.39
N VAL A 521 -14.18 -16.86 2.09
CA VAL A 521 -14.89 -18.14 2.17
C VAL A 521 -14.83 -18.84 0.83
N TRP A 522 -15.09 -18.12 -0.27
CA TRP A 522 -15.10 -18.62 -1.64
C TRP A 522 -13.78 -19.31 -2.02
N ILE A 523 -12.65 -18.77 -1.60
CA ILE A 523 -11.31 -19.33 -1.89
C ILE A 523 -11.12 -20.76 -1.32
N GLN A 524 -11.85 -21.13 -0.28
CA GLN A 524 -11.76 -22.47 0.32
C GLN A 524 -12.24 -23.56 -0.64
N SER A 525 -13.19 -23.23 -1.50
CA SER A 525 -13.71 -24.13 -2.54
C SER A 525 -13.06 -23.92 -3.92
N HIS A 526 -12.18 -22.93 -4.07
CA HIS A 526 -11.50 -22.56 -5.32
C HIS A 526 -9.99 -22.34 -5.09
N PRO A 527 -9.27 -23.35 -4.59
CA PRO A 527 -7.84 -23.21 -4.24
C PRO A 527 -6.96 -22.83 -5.44
N GLU A 528 -7.39 -23.14 -6.67
CA GLU A 528 -6.73 -22.78 -7.92
C GLU A 528 -6.71 -21.26 -8.17
N ALA A 529 -7.58 -20.52 -7.52
CA ALA A 529 -7.66 -19.06 -7.60
C ALA A 529 -6.71 -18.35 -6.61
N LYS A 530 -5.96 -19.10 -5.81
CA LYS A 530 -5.01 -18.52 -4.84
C LYS A 530 -3.76 -17.98 -5.55
N LEU A 531 -3.43 -16.74 -5.28
CA LEU A 531 -2.20 -16.10 -5.74
C LEU A 531 -1.07 -16.35 -4.75
N ASP A 532 0.16 -16.51 -5.26
CA ASP A 532 1.34 -16.59 -4.41
C ASP A 532 1.60 -15.25 -3.71
N ALA A 533 1.86 -15.29 -2.41
CA ALA A 533 2.09 -14.09 -1.59
C ALA A 533 3.29 -13.24 -2.05
N SER A 534 4.18 -13.80 -2.89
CA SER A 534 5.35 -13.12 -3.44
C SER A 534 5.04 -12.13 -4.59
N ASN A 535 3.79 -12.09 -5.06
CA ASN A 535 3.39 -11.32 -6.24
C ASN A 535 2.53 -10.08 -5.91
N GLN A 536 2.56 -9.62 -4.67
CA GLN A 536 1.80 -8.42 -4.23
C GLN A 536 2.69 -7.24 -3.87
#